data_93933f9b4e8905843617352a911ee016
#
_entry.id   93933f9b4e8905843617352a911ee016
#
_cell.length_a   1.000
_cell.length_b   1.000
_cell.length_c   1.000
_cell.angle_alpha   90.00
_cell.angle_beta   90.00
_cell.angle_gamma   90.00
#
_symmetry.space_group_name_H-M   'P 1'
#
loop_
_entity.id
_entity.type
_entity.pdbx_description
1 polymer ?
#
loop_
_entity_poly.entity_id
_entity_poly.type
_entity_poly.pdbx_seq_one_letter_code
_entity_poly.pdbx_strand_id
1 'polypeptide(L)'
;TSPAATTINLTFDSQGKATLKKVSYPDAGQMRLNARHDGSGDTAGLVMTGSDLFVSRPVGLCITPAQGACAAGDASCPVFKKTGEAFQLNIKGVAWQADDDKDLCSGNLATPNFALANIALGSTLVAPKPGVEAVVGTSSYDHSNQKDSSNLNTVSQSVNEVGVFRMTATPPTAGYFNYTIPPATSVPMGRFIPVDFNLVSGDIVPACSEWSYMGQPFLAELNIQARNQFGETTQNYRGDFAKGDAYLSAANNRDGVSLSARLRSLGDLPWKAGEADFNGPTEFARRTDGQPDGPYRALLFGLYMRDNDGEQTLIANPDFNDGQPGSCSGASCNARLIDEVPMEAYFGRVQAGTRQGVATAGLAVPLQLQYHEAGAWHAMKADQCTRLSLQDGGVEFTDGSQSFDGGSGDLALDGNTRIRLGLGPIAPGAMIQRAKDGVITLQFAAPDRAVRIPFRIDLARQPESEQQLGRRPLWLSDPDSLDGMAIFGLGRGNDRIIYRREVMP
;
A
#
# COMPACT_ATOMS: atom_id res chain seq x y z
N THR A 1 29.40 -7.15 57.49
CA THR A 1 28.72 -7.68 58.71
C THR A 1 28.69 -9.18 58.60
N SER A 2 29.25 -9.91 59.60
CA SER A 2 29.10 -11.36 59.64
C SER A 2 27.63 -11.71 59.77
N PRO A 3 27.13 -12.68 58.97
CA PRO A 3 25.73 -13.09 59.05
C PRO A 3 25.42 -13.63 60.45
N ALA A 4 24.24 -13.37 60.98
CA ALA A 4 23.78 -13.88 62.25
C ALA A 4 23.80 -15.42 62.25
N ALA A 5 24.41 -16.04 63.22
CA ALA A 5 24.42 -17.49 63.39
C ALA A 5 23.03 -17.98 63.82
N THR A 6 22.53 -19.01 63.17
CA THR A 6 21.26 -19.68 63.52
C THR A 6 21.58 -20.97 64.24
N THR A 7 21.09 -21.15 65.49
CA THR A 7 21.24 -22.39 66.24
C THR A 7 20.21 -23.41 65.76
N ILE A 8 20.67 -24.60 65.38
CA ILE A 8 19.82 -25.72 64.92
C ILE A 8 20.17 -27.00 65.71
N ASN A 9 19.16 -27.83 65.88
CA ASN A 9 19.36 -29.15 66.45
C ASN A 9 19.47 -30.19 65.35
N LEU A 10 20.56 -30.92 65.27
CA LEU A 10 20.81 -31.97 64.30
C LEU A 10 20.73 -33.34 64.97
N THR A 11 20.02 -34.28 64.37
CA THR A 11 20.01 -35.67 64.76
C THR A 11 20.96 -36.43 63.84
N PHE A 12 21.97 -37.06 64.41
CA PHE A 12 22.95 -37.85 63.67
C PHE A 12 22.55 -39.34 63.64
N ASP A 13 22.78 -39.93 62.49
CA ASP A 13 22.59 -41.37 62.27
C ASP A 13 23.76 -42.18 62.88
N SER A 14 23.68 -43.54 62.74
CA SER A 14 24.73 -44.46 63.27
C SER A 14 26.10 -44.29 62.58
N GLN A 15 26.18 -43.53 61.49
CA GLN A 15 27.40 -43.26 60.76
C GLN A 15 27.91 -41.82 61.02
N GLY A 16 27.31 -41.10 61.97
CA GLY A 16 27.69 -39.72 62.37
C GLY A 16 27.28 -38.69 61.31
N LYS A 17 26.30 -38.98 60.48
CA LYS A 17 25.76 -38.05 59.50
C LYS A 17 24.42 -37.45 59.94
N ALA A 18 24.28 -36.16 59.75
CA ALA A 18 23.02 -35.45 59.93
C ALA A 18 22.65 -34.75 58.64
N THR A 19 21.37 -34.85 58.24
CA THR A 19 20.85 -34.19 57.07
C THR A 19 20.05 -32.97 57.44
N LEU A 20 20.52 -31.80 57.03
CA LEU A 20 19.79 -30.55 57.15
C LEU A 20 18.80 -30.46 56.00
N LYS A 21 17.49 -30.58 56.31
CA LYS A 21 16.41 -30.44 55.33
C LYS A 21 15.88 -29.00 55.33
N LYS A 22 15.48 -28.51 54.15
CA LYS A 22 14.87 -27.18 53.98
C LYS A 22 15.81 -26.00 54.27
N VAL A 23 17.01 -26.03 53.68
CA VAL A 23 17.87 -24.85 53.59
C VAL A 23 17.51 -24.06 52.37
N SER A 24 17.18 -22.78 52.49
CA SER A 24 16.96 -21.87 51.39
C SER A 24 17.82 -20.63 51.50
N TYR A 25 18.36 -20.18 50.41
CA TYR A 25 19.06 -18.91 50.30
C TYR A 25 18.42 -18.10 49.15
N PRO A 26 17.73 -16.99 49.48
CA PRO A 26 16.89 -16.28 48.51
C PRO A 26 17.69 -15.29 47.67
N ASP A 27 18.95 -15.55 47.38
CA ASP A 27 19.83 -14.72 46.59
C ASP A 27 20.79 -15.56 45.74
N ALA A 28 21.63 -14.92 44.94
CA ALA A 28 22.61 -15.56 44.08
C ALA A 28 24.04 -15.24 44.51
N GLY A 29 24.95 -16.16 44.29
CA GLY A 29 26.38 -16.00 44.60
C GLY A 29 27.06 -17.28 45.03
N GLN A 30 28.37 -17.19 45.15
CA GLN A 30 29.17 -18.24 45.82
C GLN A 30 29.29 -17.89 47.27
N MET A 31 28.93 -18.81 48.16
CA MET A 31 28.88 -18.60 49.59
C MET A 31 29.59 -19.72 50.32
N ARG A 32 30.06 -19.39 51.53
CA ARG A 32 30.61 -20.35 52.47
C ARG A 32 29.59 -20.60 53.59
N LEU A 33 29.13 -21.84 53.70
CA LEU A 33 28.37 -22.28 54.86
C LEU A 33 29.34 -22.71 55.95
N ASN A 34 29.23 -22.07 57.11
CA ASN A 34 30.03 -22.41 58.28
C ASN A 34 29.16 -23.08 59.35
N ALA A 35 29.64 -24.17 59.92
CA ALA A 35 29.02 -24.83 61.05
C ALA A 35 29.96 -24.80 62.24
N ARG A 36 29.40 -24.60 63.40
CA ARG A 36 30.17 -24.59 64.69
C ARG A 36 29.35 -25.28 65.73
N HIS A 37 30.03 -26.14 66.48
CA HIS A 37 29.51 -26.79 67.71
C HIS A 37 30.44 -26.55 68.85
N ASP A 38 29.93 -26.01 69.95
CA ASP A 38 30.74 -25.58 71.11
C ASP A 38 30.81 -26.66 72.22
N GLY A 39 30.37 -27.88 71.94
CA GLY A 39 30.34 -28.95 72.90
C GLY A 39 29.35 -28.71 74.05
N SER A 40 28.92 -29.82 74.72
CA SER A 40 28.03 -29.75 75.86
C SER A 40 28.22 -31.05 76.74
N GLY A 41 27.86 -31.05 77.99
CA GLY A 41 28.04 -32.18 78.88
C GLY A 41 29.53 -32.62 78.97
N ASP A 42 29.80 -33.91 78.69
CA ASP A 42 31.17 -34.48 78.76
C ASP A 42 32.10 -33.89 77.65
N THR A 43 31.56 -33.19 76.64
CA THR A 43 32.32 -32.53 75.57
C THR A 43 32.36 -31.00 75.75
N ALA A 44 31.98 -30.46 76.91
CA ALA A 44 31.99 -29.04 77.18
C ALA A 44 33.38 -28.44 76.96
N GLY A 45 33.50 -27.38 76.17
CA GLY A 45 34.77 -26.75 75.81
C GLY A 45 35.49 -27.30 74.59
N LEU A 46 34.99 -28.38 73.99
CA LEU A 46 35.45 -28.83 72.65
C LEU A 46 34.72 -28.10 71.53
N VAL A 47 35.46 -27.31 70.78
CA VAL A 47 34.91 -26.57 69.64
C VAL A 47 35.20 -27.35 68.36
N MET A 48 34.15 -27.73 67.65
CA MET A 48 34.24 -28.26 66.30
C MET A 48 33.74 -27.26 65.29
N THR A 49 34.47 -27.08 64.20
CA THR A 49 34.10 -26.20 63.11
C THR A 49 34.20 -26.94 61.81
N GLY A 50 33.26 -26.65 60.86
CA GLY A 50 33.28 -27.12 59.49
C GLY A 50 32.81 -26.02 58.54
N SER A 51 33.29 -26.08 57.36
CA SER A 51 32.81 -25.16 56.34
C SER A 51 32.87 -25.78 54.93
N ASP A 52 31.95 -25.39 54.09
CA ASP A 52 31.97 -25.76 52.70
C ASP A 52 31.47 -24.60 51.80
N LEU A 53 31.85 -24.64 50.54
CA LEU A 53 31.45 -23.66 49.55
C LEU A 53 30.29 -24.20 48.74
N PHE A 54 29.28 -23.38 48.48
CA PHE A 54 28.21 -23.69 47.57
C PHE A 54 27.87 -22.50 46.70
N VAL A 55 27.24 -22.76 45.54
CA VAL A 55 26.75 -21.75 44.58
C VAL A 55 25.23 -21.75 44.60
N SER A 56 24.64 -20.59 44.86
CA SER A 56 23.23 -20.32 44.61
C SER A 56 23.11 -19.52 43.32
N ARG A 57 22.30 -19.97 42.43
CA ARG A 57 22.06 -19.32 41.12
C ARG A 57 20.61 -18.92 40.94
N PRO A 58 20.31 -17.91 40.14
CA PRO A 58 18.94 -17.66 39.72
C PRO A 58 18.32 -18.90 39.04
N VAL A 59 17.04 -19.11 39.22
CA VAL A 59 16.32 -20.15 38.47
C VAL A 59 16.23 -19.77 36.98
N GLY A 60 16.18 -18.49 36.67
CA GLY A 60 16.16 -17.92 35.33
C GLY A 60 16.15 -16.39 35.36
N LEU A 61 15.90 -15.82 34.20
CA LEU A 61 15.73 -14.38 34.03
C LEU A 61 14.25 -14.08 33.78
N CYS A 62 13.76 -12.96 34.28
CA CYS A 62 12.49 -12.37 33.93
C CYS A 62 12.73 -11.18 33.01
N ILE A 63 12.13 -11.18 31.83
CA ILE A 63 12.20 -10.10 30.86
C ILE A 63 10.82 -9.46 30.76
N THR A 64 10.72 -8.20 31.15
CA THR A 64 9.48 -7.44 31.06
C THR A 64 9.70 -6.18 30.22
N PRO A 65 8.86 -5.92 29.22
CA PRO A 65 8.88 -4.64 28.52
C PRO A 65 8.35 -3.54 29.43
N ALA A 66 8.97 -2.36 29.38
CA ALA A 66 8.42 -1.19 30.05
C ALA A 66 7.08 -0.76 29.42
N GLN A 67 6.94 -0.95 28.11
CA GLN A 67 5.76 -0.67 27.29
C GLN A 67 5.71 -1.61 26.09
N GLY A 68 4.59 -1.64 25.35
CA GLY A 68 4.49 -2.35 24.09
C GLY A 68 4.18 -3.85 24.21
N ALA A 69 3.65 -4.30 25.34
CA ALA A 69 3.11 -5.65 25.43
C ALA A 69 1.92 -5.83 24.47
N CYS A 70 1.93 -6.91 23.69
CA CYS A 70 0.95 -7.23 22.66
C CYS A 70 0.36 -8.61 22.97
N ALA A 71 -0.64 -8.66 23.84
CA ALA A 71 -1.22 -9.93 24.31
C ALA A 71 -1.87 -10.76 23.18
N ALA A 72 -2.45 -10.11 22.16
CA ALA A 72 -3.03 -10.77 20.98
C ALA A 72 -1.95 -11.47 20.13
N GLY A 73 -0.75 -10.91 20.09
CA GLY A 73 0.37 -11.46 19.32
C GLY A 73 0.20 -11.35 17.80
N ASP A 74 -0.61 -10.40 17.32
CA ASP A 74 -0.95 -10.26 15.91
C ASP A 74 -1.09 -8.78 15.48
N ALA A 75 -1.57 -8.53 14.25
CA ALA A 75 -1.74 -7.20 13.67
C ALA A 75 -2.84 -6.35 14.31
N SER A 76 -3.65 -6.89 15.22
CA SER A 76 -4.67 -6.15 15.96
C SER A 76 -4.10 -5.32 17.13
N CYS A 77 -2.85 -5.58 17.52
CA CYS A 77 -2.18 -4.81 18.56
C CYS A 77 -1.99 -3.34 18.13
N PRO A 78 -2.07 -2.39 19.07
CA PRO A 78 -1.74 -1.00 18.80
C PRO A 78 -0.31 -0.86 18.26
N VAL A 79 -0.05 0.21 17.52
CA VAL A 79 1.32 0.57 17.14
C VAL A 79 2.14 0.86 18.39
N PHE A 80 3.31 0.26 18.48
CA PHE A 80 4.23 0.46 19.59
C PHE A 80 5.36 1.39 19.18
N LYS A 81 6.13 1.02 18.15
CA LYS A 81 7.30 1.75 17.68
C LYS A 81 7.50 1.58 16.18
N LYS A 82 8.14 2.56 15.55
CA LYS A 82 8.73 2.36 14.22
C LYS A 82 9.97 1.49 14.33
N THR A 83 10.24 0.75 13.26
CA THR A 83 11.45 -0.09 13.17
C THR A 83 12.71 0.74 13.43
N GLY A 84 13.55 0.27 14.36
CA GLY A 84 14.77 0.96 14.78
C GLY A 84 14.60 1.98 15.91
N GLU A 85 13.40 2.39 16.26
CA GLU A 85 13.21 3.23 17.43
C GLU A 85 13.53 2.48 18.71
N ALA A 86 14.22 3.17 19.64
CA ALA A 86 14.61 2.60 20.92
C ALA A 86 13.43 2.43 21.87
N PHE A 87 13.44 1.31 22.61
CA PHE A 87 12.54 1.02 23.72
C PHE A 87 13.31 0.37 24.87
N GLN A 88 12.68 0.30 26.06
CA GLN A 88 13.33 -0.21 27.25
C GLN A 88 12.87 -1.63 27.58
N LEU A 89 13.82 -2.53 27.80
CA LEU A 89 13.63 -3.85 28.37
C LEU A 89 14.13 -3.88 29.79
N ASN A 90 13.32 -4.37 30.73
CA ASN A 90 13.66 -4.60 32.11
C ASN A 90 13.95 -6.08 32.29
N ILE A 91 15.15 -6.39 32.78
CA ILE A 91 15.62 -7.76 32.99
C ILE A 91 16.10 -7.91 34.42
N LYS A 92 15.65 -8.94 35.12
CA LYS A 92 16.11 -9.27 36.46
C LYS A 92 16.38 -10.77 36.61
N GLY A 93 17.35 -11.14 37.42
CA GLY A 93 17.54 -12.51 37.88
C GLY A 93 16.54 -12.83 38.98
N VAL A 94 15.93 -14.03 38.93
CA VAL A 94 14.89 -14.42 39.90
C VAL A 94 15.20 -15.75 40.58
N ALA A 95 14.82 -15.82 41.85
CA ALA A 95 14.96 -17.00 42.69
C ALA A 95 13.89 -18.05 42.37
N TRP A 96 14.15 -19.30 42.70
CA TRP A 96 13.17 -20.38 42.61
C TRP A 96 11.96 -20.10 43.53
N GLN A 97 10.78 -20.42 43.05
CA GLN A 97 9.53 -20.32 43.80
C GLN A 97 8.84 -21.70 43.91
N ALA A 98 8.66 -22.39 42.79
CA ALA A 98 8.02 -23.69 42.70
C ALA A 98 8.59 -24.49 41.51
N ASP A 99 8.43 -25.83 41.53
CA ASP A 99 8.96 -26.73 40.48
C ASP A 99 8.18 -26.63 39.16
N ASP A 100 6.93 -26.21 39.20
CA ASP A 100 6.04 -26.08 38.06
C ASP A 100 5.77 -24.62 37.64
N ASP A 101 6.57 -23.71 38.11
CA ASP A 101 6.47 -22.29 37.82
C ASP A 101 6.76 -22.01 36.34
N LYS A 102 5.73 -21.61 35.62
CA LYS A 102 5.79 -21.31 34.17
C LYS A 102 6.00 -19.84 33.87
N ASP A 103 5.81 -18.95 34.83
CA ASP A 103 5.96 -17.50 34.72
C ASP A 103 6.90 -16.92 35.73
N LEU A 104 8.18 -16.94 35.43
CA LEU A 104 9.26 -16.42 36.28
C LEU A 104 9.14 -14.91 36.55
N CYS A 105 8.24 -14.20 35.88
CA CYS A 105 8.03 -12.78 36.13
C CYS A 105 6.95 -12.51 37.18
N SER A 106 6.20 -13.54 37.59
CA SER A 106 5.08 -13.41 38.54
C SER A 106 5.38 -14.07 39.88
N GLY A 107 5.56 -13.24 40.91
CA GLY A 107 5.75 -13.73 42.30
C GLY A 107 7.16 -14.11 42.68
N ASN A 108 8.06 -14.43 41.77
CA ASN A 108 9.45 -14.79 42.07
C ASN A 108 10.24 -13.62 42.68
N LEU A 109 10.93 -13.88 43.74
CA LEU A 109 11.83 -12.91 44.37
C LEU A 109 13.02 -12.61 43.44
N ALA A 110 13.45 -11.36 43.40
CA ALA A 110 14.69 -11.00 42.74
C ALA A 110 15.91 -11.59 43.49
N THR A 111 17.00 -11.78 42.72
CA THR A 111 18.31 -12.17 43.28
C THR A 111 19.26 -10.96 43.28
N PRO A 112 19.30 -10.12 44.32
CA PRO A 112 19.99 -8.82 44.34
C PRO A 112 21.46 -8.87 43.95
N ASN A 113 22.17 -9.92 44.34
CA ASN A 113 23.59 -10.07 44.08
C ASN A 113 23.95 -10.72 42.75
N PHE A 114 22.93 -11.06 41.94
CA PHE A 114 23.19 -11.65 40.63
C PHE A 114 23.86 -10.66 39.68
N ALA A 115 25.00 -11.09 39.13
CA ALA A 115 25.70 -10.38 38.06
C ALA A 115 26.27 -11.40 37.07
N LEU A 116 26.18 -11.12 35.80
CA LEU A 116 26.67 -11.99 34.72
C LEU A 116 26.93 -11.19 33.45
N ALA A 117 28.15 -11.25 32.95
CA ALA A 117 28.55 -10.57 31.74
C ALA A 117 28.12 -11.34 30.47
N ASN A 118 28.05 -10.64 29.36
CA ASN A 118 27.85 -11.19 28.00
C ASN A 118 26.55 -12.02 27.85
N ILE A 119 25.45 -11.57 28.41
CA ILE A 119 24.15 -12.18 28.13
C ILE A 119 23.73 -11.74 26.73
N ALA A 120 23.63 -12.71 25.80
CA ALA A 120 23.19 -12.43 24.43
C ALA A 120 21.71 -12.06 24.38
N LEU A 121 21.37 -11.03 23.59
CA LEU A 121 20.00 -10.59 23.34
C LEU A 121 19.61 -10.88 21.89
N GLY A 122 18.35 -11.20 21.68
CA GLY A 122 17.77 -11.48 20.37
C GLY A 122 16.27 -11.27 20.36
N SER A 123 15.66 -11.69 19.26
CA SER A 123 14.22 -11.70 19.10
C SER A 123 13.74 -13.03 18.53
N THR A 124 12.45 -13.32 18.68
CA THR A 124 11.77 -14.43 18.02
C THR A 124 10.45 -13.93 17.47
N LEU A 125 10.21 -14.17 16.19
CA LEU A 125 8.99 -13.70 15.48
C LEU A 125 7.74 -14.42 16.00
N VAL A 126 6.74 -13.66 16.38
CA VAL A 126 5.39 -14.13 16.71
C VAL A 126 4.50 -14.03 15.48
N ALA A 127 4.46 -12.86 14.85
CA ALA A 127 3.67 -12.56 13.65
C ALA A 127 4.32 -11.41 12.84
N PRO A 128 4.11 -11.42 11.48
CA PRO A 128 3.31 -12.32 10.66
C PRO A 128 3.96 -13.69 10.45
N LYS A 129 3.16 -14.67 10.05
CA LYS A 129 3.68 -16.00 9.62
C LYS A 129 3.11 -16.33 8.22
N PRO A 130 3.97 -16.63 7.22
CA PRO A 130 5.43 -16.68 7.28
C PRO A 130 6.08 -15.28 7.43
N GLY A 131 7.29 -15.23 7.98
CA GLY A 131 8.04 -13.99 8.17
C GLY A 131 9.50 -14.27 8.52
N VAL A 132 10.26 -13.18 8.76
CA VAL A 132 11.68 -13.23 9.13
C VAL A 132 11.89 -12.72 10.56
N GLU A 133 12.92 -13.23 11.21
CA GLU A 133 13.34 -12.75 12.53
C GLU A 133 13.91 -11.32 12.43
N ALA A 134 13.70 -10.52 13.47
CA ALA A 134 14.29 -9.18 13.52
C ALA A 134 15.72 -9.23 14.05
N VAL A 135 16.59 -8.41 13.48
CA VAL A 135 17.86 -8.08 14.08
C VAL A 135 17.62 -7.05 15.18
N VAL A 136 18.21 -7.28 16.34
CA VAL A 136 18.10 -6.39 17.50
C VAL A 136 19.25 -5.39 17.52
N GLY A 137 18.98 -4.16 17.99
CA GLY A 137 20.00 -3.10 18.05
C GLY A 137 21.08 -3.37 19.10
N THR A 138 20.70 -3.91 20.26
CA THR A 138 21.62 -4.33 21.32
C THR A 138 21.68 -5.85 21.36
N SER A 139 22.79 -6.43 20.90
CA SER A 139 22.97 -7.88 20.76
C SER A 139 23.43 -8.58 22.03
N SER A 140 23.95 -7.85 23.03
CA SER A 140 24.33 -8.40 24.33
C SER A 140 24.40 -7.30 25.38
N TYR A 141 24.35 -7.69 26.66
CA TYR A 141 24.56 -6.78 27.78
C TYR A 141 25.22 -7.48 28.98
N ASP A 142 25.80 -6.69 29.86
CA ASP A 142 26.31 -7.14 31.12
C ASP A 142 25.27 -6.88 32.22
N HIS A 143 24.76 -7.96 32.82
CA HIS A 143 23.86 -7.87 33.96
C HIS A 143 24.63 -7.55 35.21
N SER A 144 24.35 -6.42 35.81
CA SER A 144 25.01 -5.99 37.05
C SER A 144 24.10 -6.16 38.26
N ASN A 145 24.70 -6.45 39.41
CA ASN A 145 24.00 -6.38 40.68
C ASN A 145 23.60 -4.92 40.95
N GLN A 146 22.36 -4.72 41.36
CA GLN A 146 21.85 -3.39 41.67
C GLN A 146 22.02 -3.12 43.17
N LYS A 147 22.27 -1.84 43.53
CA LYS A 147 22.38 -1.42 44.93
C LYS A 147 21.06 -1.56 45.69
N ASP A 148 19.94 -1.54 44.98
CA ASP A 148 18.64 -1.87 45.53
C ASP A 148 18.39 -3.39 45.45
N SER A 149 17.36 -3.86 46.15
CA SER A 149 17.03 -5.29 46.19
C SER A 149 16.29 -5.79 44.92
N SER A 150 16.11 -4.94 43.93
CA SER A 150 15.30 -5.28 42.74
C SER A 150 16.03 -6.15 41.70
N ASN A 151 17.37 -6.05 41.66
CA ASN A 151 18.22 -6.61 40.61
C ASN A 151 17.74 -6.24 39.17
N LEU A 152 17.07 -5.10 39.02
CA LEU A 152 16.49 -4.68 37.76
C LEU A 152 17.55 -3.99 36.91
N ASN A 153 17.85 -4.58 35.75
CA ASN A 153 18.68 -3.98 34.71
C ASN A 153 17.79 -3.52 33.56
N THR A 154 17.92 -2.26 33.15
CA THR A 154 17.19 -1.69 32.04
C THR A 154 18.10 -1.59 30.82
N VAL A 155 17.74 -2.23 29.74
CA VAL A 155 18.48 -2.26 28.47
C VAL A 155 17.72 -1.50 27.40
N SER A 156 18.39 -0.56 26.74
CA SER A 156 17.84 0.08 25.53
C SER A 156 17.94 -0.89 24.37
N GLN A 157 16.81 -1.17 23.73
CA GLN A 157 16.69 -2.14 22.65
C GLN A 157 15.96 -1.54 21.45
N SER A 158 16.19 -2.06 20.27
CA SER A 158 15.41 -1.78 19.04
C SER A 158 15.30 -3.03 18.17
N VAL A 159 14.37 -3.03 17.22
CA VAL A 159 14.23 -4.08 16.21
C VAL A 159 14.16 -3.44 14.83
N ASN A 160 14.76 -4.08 13.83
CA ASN A 160 14.82 -3.55 12.47
C ASN A 160 13.71 -4.07 11.53
N GLU A 161 12.76 -4.88 12.04
CA GLU A 161 11.75 -5.53 11.22
C GLU A 161 10.33 -5.27 11.76
N VAL A 162 9.36 -5.23 10.86
CA VAL A 162 7.93 -5.10 11.16
C VAL A 162 7.40 -6.37 11.81
N GLY A 163 6.45 -6.23 12.73
CA GLY A 163 5.78 -7.37 13.31
C GLY A 163 5.60 -7.33 14.82
N VAL A 164 5.33 -8.49 15.38
CA VAL A 164 5.27 -8.77 16.80
C VAL A 164 6.34 -9.79 17.14
N PHE A 165 7.16 -9.50 18.16
CA PHE A 165 8.30 -10.32 18.54
C PHE A 165 8.30 -10.62 20.02
N ARG A 166 8.95 -11.73 20.43
CA ARG A 166 9.39 -11.95 21.79
C ARG A 166 10.86 -11.59 21.89
N MET A 167 11.24 -10.77 22.85
CA MET A 167 12.66 -10.51 23.13
C MET A 167 13.24 -11.68 23.90
N THR A 168 14.46 -12.08 23.57
CA THR A 168 15.17 -13.21 24.18
C THR A 168 16.43 -12.75 24.89
N ALA A 169 16.77 -13.41 25.99
CA ALA A 169 18.05 -13.26 26.66
C ALA A 169 18.65 -14.66 26.88
N THR A 170 19.86 -14.87 26.38
CA THR A 170 20.57 -16.16 26.46
C THR A 170 21.87 -15.98 27.18
N PRO A 171 21.92 -16.39 28.48
CA PRO A 171 23.15 -16.43 29.27
C PRO A 171 24.20 -17.36 28.65
N PRO A 172 25.50 -17.07 28.79
CA PRO A 172 26.54 -17.96 28.30
C PRO A 172 26.52 -19.31 29.01
N THR A 173 26.81 -20.39 28.26
CA THR A 173 26.89 -21.74 28.79
C THR A 173 27.97 -21.80 29.89
N ALA A 174 27.64 -22.40 31.04
CA ALA A 174 28.52 -22.50 32.22
C ALA A 174 29.09 -21.14 32.68
N GLY A 175 28.45 -20.02 32.32
CA GLY A 175 28.96 -18.67 32.60
C GLY A 175 28.86 -18.24 34.07
N TYR A 176 27.99 -18.88 34.87
CA TYR A 176 27.80 -18.52 36.27
C TYR A 176 28.38 -19.59 37.19
N PHE A 177 29.64 -19.38 37.65
CA PHE A 177 30.34 -20.34 38.49
C PHE A 177 30.28 -21.81 37.97
N ASN A 178 30.47 -22.01 36.69
CA ASN A 178 30.32 -23.28 35.93
C ASN A 178 28.88 -23.82 35.85
N TYR A 179 27.87 -23.04 36.21
CA TYR A 179 26.45 -23.37 35.95
C TYR A 179 25.89 -22.57 34.78
N THR A 180 24.97 -23.21 34.08
CA THR A 180 24.20 -22.55 33.03
C THR A 180 22.89 -22.02 33.58
N ILE A 181 22.56 -20.75 33.29
CA ILE A 181 21.27 -20.15 33.59
C ILE A 181 20.44 -20.33 32.33
N PRO A 182 19.18 -20.82 32.42
CA PRO A 182 18.32 -21.03 31.25
C PRO A 182 18.05 -19.74 30.46
N PRO A 183 17.90 -19.83 29.14
CA PRO A 183 17.42 -18.71 28.32
C PRO A 183 16.03 -18.25 28.77
N ALA A 184 15.73 -16.98 28.58
CA ALA A 184 14.44 -16.38 28.87
C ALA A 184 13.86 -15.66 27.68
N THR A 185 12.52 -15.56 27.64
CA THR A 185 11.78 -14.83 26.61
C THR A 185 10.74 -13.93 27.25
N SER A 186 10.50 -12.76 26.65
CA SER A 186 9.44 -11.84 27.06
C SER A 186 8.05 -12.31 26.63
N VAL A 187 7.01 -11.65 27.12
CA VAL A 187 5.70 -11.64 26.46
C VAL A 187 5.83 -11.11 25.03
N PRO A 188 4.86 -11.37 24.12
CA PRO A 188 4.84 -10.75 22.79
C PRO A 188 4.87 -9.23 22.90
N MET A 189 5.68 -8.58 22.08
CA MET A 189 5.88 -7.15 22.02
C MET A 189 5.70 -6.63 20.60
N GLY A 190 5.18 -5.46 20.47
CA GLY A 190 4.91 -4.80 19.19
C GLY A 190 3.57 -4.09 19.27
N ARG A 191 3.02 -3.62 18.20
CA ARG A 191 3.33 -3.89 16.79
C ARG A 191 4.39 -2.88 16.35
N PHE A 192 5.45 -3.39 15.72
CA PHE A 192 6.46 -2.56 15.07
C PHE A 192 6.02 -2.28 13.63
N ILE A 193 6.17 -1.04 13.18
CA ILE A 193 5.75 -0.56 11.85
C ILE A 193 6.94 0.02 11.07
N PRO A 194 6.84 0.21 9.73
CA PRO A 194 7.90 0.84 8.95
C PRO A 194 8.20 2.28 9.40
N VAL A 195 9.39 2.75 9.12
CA VAL A 195 9.76 4.16 9.32
C VAL A 195 9.13 5.04 8.27
N ASP A 196 9.22 4.62 7.00
CA ASP A 196 8.70 5.32 5.84
C ASP A 196 8.37 4.36 4.69
N PHE A 197 7.74 4.94 3.64
CA PHE A 197 7.57 4.30 2.34
C PHE A 197 8.46 5.02 1.31
N ASN A 198 9.14 4.27 0.47
CA ASN A 198 9.99 4.81 -0.59
C ASN A 198 9.41 4.47 -1.95
N LEU A 199 9.22 5.48 -2.80
CA LEU A 199 8.98 5.28 -4.22
C LEU A 199 10.32 4.95 -4.89
N VAL A 200 10.49 3.70 -5.29
CA VAL A 200 11.72 3.22 -5.97
C VAL A 200 11.72 3.65 -7.42
N SER A 201 10.60 3.45 -8.08
CA SER A 201 10.34 3.91 -9.44
C SER A 201 8.85 4.17 -9.63
N GLY A 202 8.53 5.08 -10.52
CA GLY A 202 7.16 5.38 -10.89
C GLY A 202 7.09 5.95 -12.29
N ASP A 203 5.98 5.68 -12.98
CA ASP A 203 5.68 6.21 -14.30
C ASP A 203 4.16 6.44 -14.43
N ILE A 204 3.80 7.48 -15.16
CA ILE A 204 2.43 7.75 -15.58
C ILE A 204 2.38 7.59 -17.09
N VAL A 205 1.74 6.51 -17.54
CA VAL A 205 1.64 6.19 -18.96
C VAL A 205 0.31 6.71 -19.52
N PRO A 206 0.32 7.85 -20.25
CA PRO A 206 -0.90 8.41 -20.82
C PRO A 206 -1.60 7.44 -21.78
N ALA A 207 -2.91 7.58 -21.91
CA ALA A 207 -3.70 6.70 -22.77
C ALA A 207 -3.38 6.88 -24.27
N CYS A 208 -2.82 8.02 -24.65
CA CYS A 208 -2.62 8.41 -26.03
C CYS A 208 -1.29 9.18 -26.20
N SER A 209 -0.18 8.44 -26.26
CA SER A 209 1.18 8.99 -26.36
C SER A 209 1.54 9.89 -25.14
N GLU A 210 1.40 11.21 -25.26
CA GLU A 210 1.76 12.17 -24.20
C GLU A 210 0.54 12.78 -23.49
N TRP A 211 -0.68 12.35 -23.86
CA TRP A 211 -1.92 12.94 -23.38
C TRP A 211 -3.02 11.91 -23.14
N SER A 212 -4.04 12.32 -22.39
CA SER A 212 -5.29 11.56 -22.18
C SER A 212 -6.48 12.50 -22.22
N TYR A 213 -7.66 11.98 -22.58
CA TYR A 213 -8.89 12.70 -22.28
C TYR A 213 -9.22 12.61 -20.78
N MET A 214 -9.88 13.64 -20.25
CA MET A 214 -10.45 13.59 -18.91
C MET A 214 -11.53 12.51 -18.82
N GLY A 215 -11.43 11.61 -17.84
CA GLY A 215 -12.26 10.43 -17.68
C GLY A 215 -11.77 9.22 -18.50
N GLN A 216 -10.72 9.38 -19.32
CA GLN A 216 -10.08 8.26 -20.00
C GLN A 216 -9.09 7.58 -19.06
N PRO A 217 -9.16 6.25 -18.89
CA PRO A 217 -8.18 5.51 -18.13
C PRO A 217 -6.77 5.62 -18.73
N PHE A 218 -5.79 5.86 -17.88
CA PHE A 218 -4.36 5.78 -18.18
C PHE A 218 -3.68 4.92 -17.11
N LEU A 219 -2.42 4.51 -17.31
CA LEU A 219 -1.76 3.61 -16.36
C LEU A 219 -0.89 4.40 -15.38
N ALA A 220 -0.90 3.93 -14.12
CA ALA A 220 0.10 4.28 -13.12
C ALA A 220 0.92 3.04 -12.82
N GLU A 221 2.24 3.15 -12.96
CA GLU A 221 3.21 2.12 -12.66
C GLU A 221 4.05 2.58 -11.48
N LEU A 222 4.00 1.86 -10.36
CA LEU A 222 4.62 2.27 -9.10
C LEU A 222 5.30 1.08 -8.44
N ASN A 223 6.57 1.24 -8.08
CA ASN A 223 7.27 0.33 -7.18
C ASN A 223 7.52 1.02 -5.86
N ILE A 224 6.94 0.49 -4.78
CA ILE A 224 6.96 1.11 -3.45
C ILE A 224 7.55 0.12 -2.45
N GLN A 225 8.44 0.60 -1.58
CA GLN A 225 9.04 -0.17 -0.49
C GLN A 225 8.68 0.40 0.87
N ALA A 226 8.30 -0.47 1.80
CA ALA A 226 8.21 -0.17 3.23
C ALA A 226 9.59 -0.39 3.87
N ARG A 227 10.17 0.64 4.52
CA ARG A 227 11.57 0.63 4.96
C ARG A 227 11.73 0.76 6.46
N ASN A 228 12.83 0.21 6.96
CA ASN A 228 13.33 0.45 8.31
C ASN A 228 14.22 1.72 8.36
N GLN A 229 14.72 2.05 9.55
CA GLN A 229 15.59 3.22 9.76
C GLN A 229 16.91 3.19 8.98
N PHE A 230 17.33 2.03 8.48
CA PHE A 230 18.55 1.88 7.68
C PHE A 230 18.27 2.01 6.18
N GLY A 231 17.02 2.20 5.79
CA GLY A 231 16.57 2.23 4.40
C GLY A 231 16.40 0.85 3.77
N GLU A 232 16.42 -0.22 4.57
CA GLU A 232 16.24 -1.59 4.12
C GLU A 232 14.75 -1.94 4.08
N THR A 233 14.36 -2.80 3.14
CA THR A 233 12.98 -3.29 3.01
C THR A 233 12.57 -4.14 4.20
N THR A 234 11.45 -3.82 4.83
CA THR A 234 10.86 -4.59 5.93
C THR A 234 10.07 -5.78 5.38
N GLN A 235 10.66 -6.98 5.39
CA GLN A 235 10.11 -8.17 4.75
C GLN A 235 8.81 -8.69 5.38
N ASN A 236 8.56 -8.35 6.65
CA ASN A 236 7.34 -8.72 7.35
C ASN A 236 6.16 -7.76 7.08
N TYR A 237 6.37 -6.70 6.30
CA TYR A 237 5.29 -5.81 5.88
C TYR A 237 4.47 -6.49 4.78
N ARG A 238 3.48 -7.28 5.21
CA ARG A 238 2.60 -8.12 4.37
C ARG A 238 1.30 -8.48 5.09
N GLY A 239 0.27 -8.88 4.34
CA GLY A 239 -1.02 -9.26 4.88
C GLY A 239 -1.57 -8.21 5.84
N ASP A 240 -2.09 -8.62 6.99
CA ASP A 240 -2.69 -7.71 7.98
C ASP A 240 -1.71 -6.72 8.62
N PHE A 241 -0.39 -6.91 8.43
CA PHE A 241 0.64 -5.96 8.86
C PHE A 241 0.91 -4.86 7.83
N ALA A 242 0.45 -5.02 6.59
CA ALA A 242 0.59 -4.03 5.52
C ALA A 242 -0.67 -3.16 5.44
N LYS A 243 -0.67 -2.02 6.11
CA LYS A 243 -1.83 -1.12 6.27
C LYS A 243 -1.68 0.21 5.53
N GLY A 244 -0.62 0.37 4.76
CA GLY A 244 -0.36 1.58 3.97
C GLY A 244 -1.08 1.57 2.64
N ASP A 245 -1.88 2.60 2.40
CA ASP A 245 -2.58 2.87 1.15
C ASP A 245 -1.88 3.98 0.37
N ALA A 246 -1.84 3.82 -0.97
CA ALA A 246 -1.27 4.81 -1.88
C ALA A 246 -2.35 5.70 -2.48
N TYR A 247 -2.03 6.98 -2.58
CA TYR A 247 -2.89 8.00 -3.17
C TYR A 247 -2.09 8.85 -4.14
N LEU A 248 -2.74 9.24 -5.23
CA LEU A 248 -2.18 10.20 -6.16
C LEU A 248 -2.59 11.62 -5.78
N SER A 249 -1.68 12.55 -5.95
CA SER A 249 -1.95 13.98 -5.97
C SER A 249 -1.62 14.56 -7.35
N ALA A 250 -2.26 15.66 -7.72
CA ALA A 250 -2.01 16.30 -9.01
C ALA A 250 -2.12 17.82 -8.93
N ALA A 251 -1.26 18.50 -9.71
CA ALA A 251 -1.34 19.93 -9.99
C ALA A 251 -0.87 20.21 -11.42
N ASN A 252 -1.41 21.26 -12.05
CA ASN A 252 -0.97 21.68 -13.37
C ASN A 252 0.20 22.66 -13.25
N ASN A 253 1.36 22.29 -13.78
CA ASN A 253 2.57 23.12 -13.77
C ASN A 253 2.93 23.68 -12.38
N ARG A 254 2.68 22.92 -11.32
CA ARG A 254 2.91 23.36 -9.92
C ARG A 254 2.29 24.74 -9.61
N ASP A 255 1.07 24.97 -10.10
CA ASP A 255 0.35 26.25 -9.93
C ASP A 255 -0.23 26.44 -8.52
N GLY A 256 -0.20 25.42 -7.68
CA GLY A 256 -0.74 25.42 -6.31
C GLY A 256 -2.25 25.23 -6.25
N VAL A 257 -2.87 24.83 -7.35
CA VAL A 257 -4.28 24.44 -7.40
C VAL A 257 -4.35 22.92 -7.37
N SER A 258 -4.76 22.36 -6.23
CA SER A 258 -4.89 20.93 -6.11
C SER A 258 -5.97 20.37 -7.03
N LEU A 259 -5.58 19.39 -7.83
CA LEU A 259 -6.44 18.62 -8.72
C LEU A 259 -6.64 17.18 -8.24
N SER A 260 -6.13 16.84 -7.05
CA SER A 260 -6.11 15.48 -6.50
C SER A 260 -7.51 14.88 -6.33
N ALA A 261 -8.53 15.70 -6.03
CA ALA A 261 -9.92 15.26 -5.92
C ALA A 261 -10.51 14.72 -7.24
N ARG A 262 -9.82 14.96 -8.37
CA ARG A 262 -10.21 14.47 -9.69
C ARG A 262 -9.57 13.14 -10.07
N LEU A 263 -8.64 12.63 -9.23
CA LEU A 263 -7.97 11.37 -9.48
C LEU A 263 -8.76 10.21 -8.91
N ARG A 264 -8.84 9.14 -9.69
CA ARG A 264 -9.39 7.87 -9.20
C ARG A 264 -8.41 7.20 -8.26
N SER A 265 -8.95 6.58 -7.19
CA SER A 265 -8.15 5.76 -6.27
C SER A 265 -7.45 4.62 -7.00
N LEU A 266 -6.21 4.34 -6.58
CA LEU A 266 -5.43 3.19 -7.07
C LEU A 266 -5.97 1.85 -6.56
N GLY A 267 -6.79 1.85 -5.48
CA GLY A 267 -7.22 0.63 -4.81
C GLY A 267 -6.14 0.06 -3.88
N ASP A 268 -6.31 -1.19 -3.48
CA ASP A 268 -5.42 -1.86 -2.56
C ASP A 268 -4.06 -2.17 -3.21
N LEU A 269 -2.97 -1.89 -2.51
CA LEU A 269 -1.63 -2.24 -2.97
C LEU A 269 -1.33 -3.72 -2.74
N PRO A 270 -0.71 -4.42 -3.70
CA PRO A 270 -0.38 -5.83 -3.60
C PRO A 270 0.91 -6.06 -2.78
N TRP A 271 0.91 -5.71 -1.51
CA TRP A 271 2.09 -5.81 -0.64
C TRP A 271 2.61 -7.25 -0.50
N LYS A 272 3.87 -7.44 -0.82
CA LYS A 272 4.57 -8.71 -0.70
C LYS A 272 5.98 -8.48 -0.17
N ALA A 273 6.24 -8.96 1.04
CA ALA A 273 7.56 -8.85 1.66
C ALA A 273 8.12 -7.42 1.70
N GLY A 274 7.27 -6.44 2.03
CA GLY A 274 7.65 -5.05 2.13
C GLY A 274 7.72 -4.28 0.81
N GLU A 275 7.39 -4.92 -0.28
CA GLU A 275 7.34 -4.31 -1.62
C GLU A 275 5.92 -4.37 -2.19
N ALA A 276 5.55 -3.35 -2.93
CA ALA A 276 4.32 -3.29 -3.70
C ALA A 276 4.63 -2.84 -5.12
N ASP A 277 4.40 -3.73 -6.09
CA ASP A 277 4.44 -3.44 -7.51
C ASP A 277 3.00 -3.20 -7.98
N PHE A 278 2.67 -1.96 -8.24
CA PHE A 278 1.37 -1.56 -8.77
C PHE A 278 1.51 -1.24 -10.26
N ASN A 279 0.68 -1.87 -11.08
CA ASN A 279 0.50 -1.52 -12.48
C ASN A 279 -0.99 -1.61 -12.78
N GLY A 280 -1.65 -0.47 -12.81
CA GLY A 280 -3.09 -0.45 -12.93
C GLY A 280 -3.66 0.85 -13.48
N PRO A 281 -4.93 0.83 -13.92
CA PRO A 281 -5.59 2.00 -14.46
C PRO A 281 -5.97 2.98 -13.34
N THR A 282 -5.72 4.25 -13.62
CA THR A 282 -6.31 5.40 -12.93
C THR A 282 -6.95 6.31 -13.96
N GLU A 283 -7.57 7.41 -13.54
CA GLU A 283 -8.13 8.41 -14.43
C GLU A 283 -8.10 9.80 -13.81
N PHE A 284 -8.01 10.81 -14.65
CA PHE A 284 -8.26 12.19 -14.28
C PHE A 284 -9.68 12.56 -14.70
N ALA A 285 -10.61 12.53 -13.74
CA ALA A 285 -12.03 12.68 -13.99
C ALA A 285 -12.40 14.08 -14.52
N ARG A 286 -13.51 14.18 -15.22
CA ARG A 286 -14.17 15.46 -15.52
C ARG A 286 -14.67 16.12 -14.24
N ARG A 287 -14.92 17.42 -14.28
CA ARG A 287 -15.58 18.13 -13.19
C ARG A 287 -16.96 17.51 -12.90
N THR A 288 -17.34 17.48 -11.64
CA THR A 288 -18.62 16.90 -11.19
C THR A 288 -19.83 17.70 -11.65
N ASP A 289 -19.65 19.01 -11.96
CA ASP A 289 -20.70 19.87 -12.54
C ASP A 289 -20.86 19.68 -14.07
N GLY A 290 -20.04 18.82 -14.67
CA GLY A 290 -20.06 18.52 -16.09
C GLY A 290 -19.58 19.65 -17.01
N GLN A 291 -19.18 20.78 -16.44
CA GLN A 291 -18.72 21.90 -17.27
C GLN A 291 -17.33 21.64 -17.86
N PRO A 292 -17.11 21.95 -19.15
CA PRO A 292 -15.80 21.85 -19.76
C PRO A 292 -14.78 22.76 -19.09
N ASP A 293 -13.58 22.21 -18.87
CA ASP A 293 -12.45 22.93 -18.29
C ASP A 293 -11.12 22.49 -18.95
N GLY A 294 -10.03 23.12 -18.61
CA GLY A 294 -8.72 22.88 -19.19
C GLY A 294 -8.53 23.53 -20.58
N PRO A 295 -7.62 22.99 -21.41
CA PRO A 295 -6.77 21.83 -21.19
C PRO A 295 -5.73 22.05 -20.10
N TYR A 296 -5.38 20.98 -19.37
CA TYR A 296 -4.24 20.97 -18.48
C TYR A 296 -3.02 20.45 -19.25
N ARG A 297 -2.09 21.34 -19.58
CA ARG A 297 -0.96 21.00 -20.49
C ARG A 297 0.32 20.58 -19.78
N ALA A 298 0.31 20.62 -18.45
CA ALA A 298 1.47 20.26 -17.64
C ALA A 298 1.02 19.60 -16.33
N LEU A 299 0.18 18.57 -16.44
CA LEU A 299 -0.35 17.85 -15.28
C LEU A 299 0.75 16.94 -14.70
N LEU A 300 1.19 17.24 -13.50
CA LEU A 300 2.17 16.50 -12.74
C LEU A 300 1.48 15.69 -11.64
N PHE A 301 2.03 14.50 -11.36
CA PHE A 301 1.47 13.59 -10.38
C PHE A 301 2.46 13.31 -9.24
N GLY A 302 1.95 13.32 -8.03
CA GLY A 302 2.69 12.94 -6.84
C GLY A 302 2.07 11.73 -6.16
N LEU A 303 2.91 10.93 -5.51
CA LEU A 303 2.49 9.81 -4.67
C LEU A 303 2.56 10.24 -3.21
N TYR A 304 1.48 10.05 -2.46
CA TYR A 304 1.52 10.09 -1.01
C TYR A 304 0.92 8.84 -0.40
N MET A 305 1.38 8.51 0.81
CA MET A 305 0.95 7.32 1.53
C MET A 305 0.12 7.71 2.75
N ARG A 306 -0.87 6.90 3.06
CA ARG A 306 -1.61 6.94 4.33
C ARG A 306 -1.52 5.59 5.00
N ASP A 307 -1.28 5.59 6.30
CA ASP A 307 -1.32 4.40 7.12
C ASP A 307 -2.65 4.37 7.87
N ASN A 308 -3.37 3.25 7.81
CA ASN A 308 -4.66 3.07 8.48
C ASN A 308 -4.54 2.84 9.99
N ASP A 309 -3.34 2.90 10.53
CA ASP A 309 -3.07 2.79 11.97
C ASP A 309 -3.18 4.10 12.75
N GLY A 310 -3.43 5.21 12.07
CA GLY A 310 -3.45 6.54 12.68
C GLY A 310 -2.06 7.13 12.92
N GLU A 311 -0.99 6.35 12.75
CA GLU A 311 0.39 6.80 12.73
C GLU A 311 0.76 7.12 11.27
N GLN A 312 1.18 8.33 11.00
CA GLN A 312 1.57 8.73 9.65
C GLN A 312 2.94 8.14 9.30
N THR A 313 2.94 6.94 8.73
CA THR A 313 4.10 6.48 7.97
C THR A 313 4.05 7.17 6.61
N LEU A 314 4.91 8.16 6.43
CA LEU A 314 4.89 9.05 5.27
C LEU A 314 5.75 8.50 4.14
N ILE A 315 5.52 9.02 2.93
CA ILE A 315 6.43 8.82 1.81
C ILE A 315 7.80 9.46 2.12
N ALA A 316 8.87 8.77 1.77
CA ALA A 316 10.22 9.25 1.95
C ALA A 316 10.57 10.37 0.97
N ASN A 317 11.37 11.33 1.41
CA ASN A 317 11.92 12.42 0.58
C ASN A 317 10.85 13.11 -0.28
N PRO A 318 9.77 13.62 0.31
CA PRO A 318 8.74 14.32 -0.44
C PRO A 318 9.32 15.57 -1.11
N ASP A 319 8.90 15.81 -2.36
CA ASP A 319 9.37 16.91 -3.22
C ASP A 319 8.25 17.54 -4.07
N PHE A 320 7.02 17.17 -3.78
CA PHE A 320 5.83 17.67 -4.45
C PHE A 320 4.75 18.07 -3.44
N ASN A 321 4.02 19.15 -3.78
CA ASN A 321 2.82 19.58 -3.06
C ASN A 321 1.85 20.20 -4.07
N ASP A 322 0.73 19.55 -4.29
CA ASP A 322 -0.31 19.98 -5.23
C ASP A 322 -1.05 21.24 -4.80
N GLY A 323 -1.06 21.55 -3.51
CA GLY A 323 -1.72 22.73 -2.92
C GLY A 323 -0.81 23.96 -2.76
N GLN A 324 0.46 23.90 -3.22
CA GLN A 324 1.39 25.00 -3.11
C GLN A 324 2.06 25.33 -4.45
N PRO A 325 2.15 26.63 -4.82
CA PRO A 325 2.80 26.99 -6.07
C PRO A 325 4.31 26.81 -6.01
N GLY A 326 4.89 26.36 -7.14
CA GLY A 326 6.33 26.18 -7.29
C GLY A 326 6.86 24.92 -6.63
N SER A 327 8.18 24.87 -6.41
CA SER A 327 8.86 23.77 -5.74
C SER A 327 8.69 23.88 -4.23
N CYS A 328 8.46 22.76 -3.58
CA CYS A 328 8.44 22.65 -2.12
C CYS A 328 9.74 22.04 -1.60
N SER A 329 10.00 22.14 -0.30
CA SER A 329 11.11 21.48 0.37
C SER A 329 10.76 21.08 1.81
N GLY A 330 11.27 19.93 2.27
CA GLY A 330 11.08 19.42 3.63
C GLY A 330 9.59 19.30 4.00
N ALA A 331 9.19 19.87 5.14
CA ALA A 331 7.83 19.77 5.68
C ALA A 331 6.75 20.49 4.83
N SER A 332 7.14 21.31 3.85
CA SER A 332 6.19 21.92 2.92
C SER A 332 5.72 20.95 1.81
N CYS A 333 6.41 19.82 1.63
CA CYS A 333 6.03 18.80 0.68
C CYS A 333 5.22 17.71 1.39
N ASN A 334 4.26 17.12 0.68
CA ASN A 334 3.39 16.05 1.19
C ASN A 334 3.38 14.80 0.31
N ALA A 335 3.98 14.87 -0.86
CA ALA A 335 4.03 13.79 -1.83
C ALA A 335 5.42 13.68 -2.48
N ARG A 336 5.70 12.51 -3.04
CA ARG A 336 6.85 12.29 -3.91
C ARG A 336 6.40 12.41 -5.36
N LEU A 337 7.06 13.25 -6.16
CA LEU A 337 6.81 13.35 -7.60
C LEU A 337 7.08 11.99 -8.26
N ILE A 338 6.10 11.51 -9.05
CA ILE A 338 6.20 10.20 -9.70
C ILE A 338 7.09 10.30 -10.93
N ASP A 339 6.82 11.29 -11.80
CA ASP A 339 7.58 11.57 -13.00
C ASP A 339 7.70 13.09 -13.18
N GLU A 340 8.80 13.55 -13.76
CA GLU A 340 8.99 14.95 -14.15
C GLU A 340 8.37 15.28 -15.53
N VAL A 341 8.02 14.23 -16.31
CA VAL A 341 7.34 14.40 -17.59
C VAL A 341 5.86 14.64 -17.36
N PRO A 342 5.34 15.81 -17.70
CA PRO A 342 3.93 16.12 -17.48
C PRO A 342 3.05 15.42 -18.53
N MET A 343 1.86 15.00 -18.11
CA MET A 343 0.79 14.56 -18.99
C MET A 343 -0.09 15.75 -19.40
N GLU A 344 -0.56 15.77 -20.66
CA GLU A 344 -1.63 16.69 -21.07
C GLU A 344 -3.00 16.04 -20.85
N ALA A 345 -3.98 16.79 -20.31
CA ALA A 345 -5.36 16.32 -20.10
C ALA A 345 -6.37 17.24 -20.79
N TYR A 346 -7.23 16.64 -21.63
CA TYR A 346 -8.20 17.35 -22.46
C TYR A 346 -9.64 16.98 -22.14
N PHE A 347 -10.51 17.98 -22.02
CA PHE A 347 -11.96 17.74 -22.00
C PHE A 347 -12.43 17.48 -23.41
N GLY A 348 -12.74 16.22 -23.74
CA GLY A 348 -13.05 15.78 -25.09
C GLY A 348 -14.54 15.57 -25.37
N ARG A 349 -14.93 15.56 -26.64
CA ARG A 349 -16.21 15.05 -27.11
C ARG A 349 -16.10 14.45 -28.51
N VAL A 350 -17.07 13.62 -28.88
CA VAL A 350 -17.31 13.25 -30.30
C VAL A 350 -18.45 14.08 -30.85
N GLN A 351 -18.25 14.72 -31.99
CA GLN A 351 -19.27 15.47 -32.70
C GLN A 351 -19.75 14.63 -33.90
N ALA A 352 -20.96 14.11 -33.79
CA ALA A 352 -21.66 13.53 -34.96
C ALA A 352 -22.15 14.64 -35.89
N GLY A 353 -22.18 14.35 -37.14
CA GLY A 353 -22.57 15.32 -38.15
C GLY A 353 -23.73 14.85 -39.05
N THR A 354 -24.34 15.78 -39.78
CA THR A 354 -25.30 15.49 -40.84
C THR A 354 -24.60 15.59 -42.17
N ARG A 355 -24.79 14.59 -43.02
CA ARG A 355 -24.32 14.57 -44.42
C ARG A 355 -25.45 14.20 -45.37
N GLN A 356 -25.41 14.78 -46.55
CA GLN A 356 -26.36 14.51 -47.62
C GLN A 356 -25.62 14.03 -48.89
N GLY A 357 -26.16 12.99 -49.52
CA GLY A 357 -25.64 12.41 -50.78
C GLY A 357 -26.72 11.92 -51.69
N VAL A 358 -26.32 11.46 -52.90
CA VAL A 358 -27.23 10.83 -53.86
C VAL A 358 -27.58 9.41 -53.40
N ALA A 359 -28.77 8.94 -53.74
CA ALA A 359 -29.25 7.63 -53.33
C ALA A 359 -28.44 6.46 -53.92
N THR A 360 -27.81 6.66 -55.07
CA THR A 360 -27.07 5.65 -55.83
C THR A 360 -25.59 5.54 -55.50
N ALA A 361 -25.11 6.30 -54.51
CA ALA A 361 -23.73 6.26 -54.08
C ALA A 361 -23.66 6.14 -52.56
N GLY A 362 -22.59 5.50 -52.06
CA GLY A 362 -22.30 5.44 -50.61
C GLY A 362 -22.06 6.82 -50.02
N LEU A 363 -22.32 6.97 -48.75
CA LEU A 363 -22.17 8.22 -48.00
C LEU A 363 -21.25 8.06 -46.81
N ALA A 364 -20.20 8.89 -46.72
CA ALA A 364 -19.30 8.97 -45.62
C ALA A 364 -19.71 10.09 -44.65
N VAL A 365 -19.98 9.76 -43.41
CA VAL A 365 -20.31 10.70 -42.34
C VAL A 365 -19.14 10.76 -41.33
N PRO A 366 -18.39 11.87 -41.29
CA PRO A 366 -17.29 12.01 -40.34
C PRO A 366 -17.83 12.27 -38.92
N LEU A 367 -17.28 11.55 -37.96
CA LEU A 367 -17.42 11.78 -36.54
C LEU A 367 -16.13 12.49 -36.09
N GLN A 368 -16.25 13.74 -35.65
CA GLN A 368 -15.10 14.56 -35.30
C GLN A 368 -14.83 14.46 -33.82
N LEU A 369 -13.61 14.11 -33.45
CA LEU A 369 -13.11 14.16 -32.06
C LEU A 369 -12.65 15.59 -31.79
N GLN A 370 -13.15 16.16 -30.72
CA GLN A 370 -12.94 17.57 -30.37
C GLN A 370 -12.52 17.67 -28.93
N TYR A 371 -11.76 18.73 -28.57
CA TYR A 371 -11.49 19.15 -27.21
C TYR A 371 -11.95 20.58 -26.99
N HIS A 372 -12.25 20.90 -25.74
CA HIS A 372 -12.66 22.23 -25.34
C HIS A 372 -11.45 23.07 -24.90
N GLU A 373 -11.37 24.31 -25.40
CA GLU A 373 -10.38 25.31 -24.97
C GLU A 373 -10.96 26.71 -25.13
N ALA A 374 -10.78 27.57 -24.12
CA ALA A 374 -11.16 28.98 -24.16
C ALA A 374 -12.62 29.25 -24.61
N GLY A 375 -13.55 28.40 -24.19
CA GLY A 375 -14.98 28.54 -24.52
C GLY A 375 -15.37 28.01 -25.90
N ALA A 376 -14.46 27.38 -26.62
CA ALA A 376 -14.71 26.84 -27.98
C ALA A 376 -14.29 25.37 -28.11
N TRP A 377 -14.89 24.68 -29.09
CA TRP A 377 -14.53 23.32 -29.47
C TRP A 377 -13.54 23.32 -30.62
N HIS A 378 -12.45 22.60 -30.47
CA HIS A 378 -11.37 22.46 -31.44
C HIS A 378 -11.21 21.02 -31.88
N ALA A 379 -10.81 20.76 -33.14
CA ALA A 379 -10.54 19.41 -33.60
C ALA A 379 -9.31 18.83 -32.94
N MET A 380 -9.43 17.63 -32.38
CA MET A 380 -8.32 16.89 -31.75
C MET A 380 -7.53 16.11 -32.79
N LYS A 381 -6.80 16.81 -33.65
CA LYS A 381 -6.05 16.21 -34.78
C LYS A 381 -4.96 15.24 -34.32
N ALA A 382 -4.48 15.35 -33.10
CA ALA A 382 -3.50 14.45 -32.53
C ALA A 382 -4.10 13.08 -32.17
N ASP A 383 -5.44 12.96 -32.16
CA ASP A 383 -6.07 11.70 -31.79
C ASP A 383 -5.95 10.64 -32.89
N GLN A 384 -5.13 9.63 -32.60
CA GLN A 384 -4.95 8.42 -33.40
C GLN A 384 -5.20 7.15 -32.59
N CYS A 385 -5.74 7.29 -31.37
CA CYS A 385 -5.91 6.20 -30.41
C CYS A 385 -7.36 5.88 -30.08
N THR A 386 -8.27 6.87 -30.12
CA THR A 386 -9.69 6.62 -29.89
C THR A 386 -10.26 5.60 -30.86
N ARG A 387 -11.01 4.64 -30.33
CA ARG A 387 -11.65 3.58 -31.10
C ARG A 387 -13.16 3.66 -30.94
N LEU A 388 -13.89 3.35 -32.03
CA LEU A 388 -15.31 3.13 -31.97
C LEU A 388 -15.64 1.74 -32.56
N SER A 389 -16.62 1.07 -31.98
CA SER A 389 -17.06 -0.26 -32.41
C SER A 389 -18.54 -0.25 -32.72
N LEU A 390 -18.88 -0.56 -33.95
CA LEU A 390 -20.28 -0.86 -34.35
C LEU A 390 -20.74 -2.20 -33.77
N GLN A 391 -19.82 -3.17 -33.68
CA GLN A 391 -20.12 -4.50 -33.16
C GLN A 391 -20.50 -4.46 -31.68
N ASP A 392 -19.89 -3.57 -30.91
CA ASP A 392 -20.17 -3.41 -29.48
C ASP A 392 -21.30 -2.39 -29.22
N GLY A 393 -22.01 -1.96 -30.25
CA GLY A 393 -23.15 -1.04 -30.13
C GLY A 393 -22.79 0.42 -29.97
N GLY A 394 -21.65 0.88 -30.53
CA GLY A 394 -21.20 2.27 -30.46
C GLY A 394 -22.06 3.27 -31.28
N VAL A 395 -22.97 2.78 -32.09
CA VAL A 395 -23.94 3.58 -32.82
C VAL A 395 -25.33 2.95 -32.69
N GLU A 396 -26.33 3.76 -32.37
CA GLU A 396 -27.73 3.42 -32.27
C GLU A 396 -28.51 4.13 -33.39
N PHE A 397 -29.45 3.44 -34.05
CA PHE A 397 -30.37 4.02 -35.06
C PHE A 397 -31.66 4.41 -34.37
N THR A 398 -32.03 5.70 -34.44
CA THR A 398 -33.12 6.28 -33.65
C THR A 398 -34.48 6.24 -34.36
N ASP A 399 -34.52 5.83 -35.63
CA ASP A 399 -35.77 5.52 -36.36
C ASP A 399 -36.19 4.08 -36.04
N GLY A 400 -37.33 3.90 -35.35
CA GLY A 400 -37.81 2.59 -34.91
C GLY A 400 -38.13 1.60 -36.04
N SER A 401 -38.17 2.05 -37.31
CA SER A 401 -38.30 1.20 -38.52
C SER A 401 -36.94 0.61 -38.96
N GLN A 402 -35.84 1.11 -38.45
CA GLN A 402 -34.46 0.75 -38.78
C GLN A 402 -33.86 -0.15 -37.72
N SER A 403 -33.12 -1.17 -38.10
CA SER A 403 -32.41 -2.04 -37.18
C SER A 403 -31.05 -2.44 -37.72
N PHE A 404 -30.04 -2.37 -36.86
CA PHE A 404 -28.66 -2.68 -37.18
C PHE A 404 -28.24 -4.01 -36.56
N ASP A 405 -27.65 -4.89 -37.37
CA ASP A 405 -27.02 -6.11 -36.90
C ASP A 405 -25.50 -5.91 -36.81
N GLY A 406 -24.98 -5.77 -35.58
CA GLY A 406 -23.57 -5.60 -35.34
C GLY A 406 -22.71 -6.79 -35.74
N GLY A 407 -23.26 -7.98 -35.87
CA GLY A 407 -22.54 -9.18 -36.31
C GLY A 407 -22.30 -9.20 -37.81
N SER A 408 -23.30 -8.86 -38.60
CA SER A 408 -23.19 -8.83 -40.07
C SER A 408 -22.76 -7.47 -40.62
N GLY A 409 -23.01 -6.37 -39.90
CA GLY A 409 -22.82 -5.01 -40.37
C GLY A 409 -23.95 -4.52 -41.30
N ASP A 410 -25.10 -5.21 -41.27
CA ASP A 410 -26.24 -4.87 -42.08
C ASP A 410 -27.20 -3.96 -41.31
N LEU A 411 -27.59 -2.84 -41.93
CA LEU A 411 -28.63 -1.95 -41.47
C LEU A 411 -29.90 -2.18 -42.29
N ALA A 412 -30.94 -2.73 -41.67
CA ALA A 412 -32.25 -2.82 -42.23
C ALA A 412 -32.90 -1.45 -42.16
N LEU A 413 -33.28 -0.87 -43.31
CA LEU A 413 -33.96 0.43 -43.40
C LEU A 413 -35.48 0.27 -43.30
N ASP A 414 -35.98 -0.90 -43.68
CA ASP A 414 -37.33 -1.41 -43.55
C ASP A 414 -37.35 -2.93 -43.79
N GLY A 415 -38.52 -3.54 -43.92
CA GLY A 415 -38.66 -4.99 -44.14
C GLY A 415 -38.00 -5.54 -45.41
N ASN A 416 -37.70 -4.68 -46.40
CA ASN A 416 -37.23 -5.10 -47.71
C ASN A 416 -35.85 -4.55 -48.11
N THR A 417 -35.39 -3.49 -47.50
CA THR A 417 -34.15 -2.79 -47.90
C THR A 417 -33.11 -2.90 -46.78
N ARG A 418 -31.95 -3.44 -47.14
CA ARG A 418 -30.76 -3.47 -46.25
C ARG A 418 -29.59 -2.81 -46.95
N ILE A 419 -28.76 -2.13 -46.16
CA ILE A 419 -27.49 -1.56 -46.62
C ILE A 419 -26.36 -1.99 -45.71
N ARG A 420 -25.16 -2.02 -46.26
CA ARG A 420 -23.95 -2.27 -45.48
C ARG A 420 -23.52 -1.00 -44.75
N LEU A 421 -23.14 -1.17 -43.50
CA LEU A 421 -22.57 -0.13 -42.65
C LEU A 421 -21.18 -0.52 -42.21
N GLY A 422 -20.27 0.43 -42.06
CA GLY A 422 -18.94 0.20 -41.55
C GLY A 422 -18.26 1.48 -41.07
N LEU A 423 -17.08 1.36 -40.53
CA LEU A 423 -16.21 2.45 -40.09
C LEU A 423 -14.93 2.50 -40.91
N GLY A 424 -14.41 3.70 -41.16
CA GLY A 424 -13.12 3.91 -41.81
C GLY A 424 -13.19 4.77 -43.06
N PRO A 425 -12.04 5.06 -43.67
CA PRO A 425 -11.96 5.98 -44.82
C PRO A 425 -12.47 5.38 -46.13
N ILE A 426 -12.62 4.06 -46.22
CA ILE A 426 -13.01 3.34 -47.45
C ILE A 426 -14.17 2.39 -47.14
N ALA A 427 -15.25 2.48 -47.99
CA ALA A 427 -16.38 1.57 -47.88
C ALA A 427 -16.00 0.14 -48.35
N PRO A 428 -16.58 -0.94 -47.79
CA PRO A 428 -17.70 -0.94 -46.85
C PRO A 428 -17.31 -0.63 -45.40
N GLY A 429 -16.02 -0.45 -45.07
CA GLY A 429 -15.52 -0.15 -43.74
C GLY A 429 -15.35 -1.39 -42.85
N ALA A 430 -14.73 -1.19 -41.71
CA ALA A 430 -14.56 -2.17 -40.64
C ALA A 430 -15.63 -2.00 -39.56
N MET A 431 -15.83 -3.02 -38.72
CA MET A 431 -16.76 -2.93 -37.60
C MET A 431 -16.17 -2.18 -36.43
N ILE A 432 -14.84 -2.09 -36.35
CA ILE A 432 -14.07 -1.36 -35.36
C ILE A 432 -13.07 -0.47 -36.09
N GLN A 433 -13.00 0.79 -35.73
CA GLN A 433 -12.06 1.74 -36.33
C GLN A 433 -11.36 2.59 -35.25
N ARG A 434 -10.08 2.79 -35.47
CA ARG A 434 -9.29 3.79 -34.73
C ARG A 434 -9.39 5.14 -35.43
N ALA A 435 -9.42 6.20 -34.67
CA ALA A 435 -9.37 7.56 -35.21
C ALA A 435 -8.12 7.78 -36.07
N LYS A 436 -8.26 8.60 -37.09
CA LYS A 436 -7.15 9.11 -37.87
C LYS A 436 -7.30 10.63 -37.98
N ASP A 437 -6.28 11.36 -37.52
CA ASP A 437 -6.28 12.82 -37.47
C ASP A 437 -7.53 13.40 -36.76
N GLY A 438 -7.96 12.72 -35.67
CA GLY A 438 -9.14 13.12 -34.91
C GLY A 438 -10.49 12.83 -35.58
N VAL A 439 -10.55 11.95 -36.58
CA VAL A 439 -11.78 11.60 -37.28
C VAL A 439 -11.99 10.08 -37.33
N ILE A 440 -13.23 9.67 -37.04
CA ILE A 440 -13.73 8.33 -37.33
C ILE A 440 -14.83 8.51 -38.37
N THR A 441 -14.80 7.76 -39.47
CA THR A 441 -15.77 7.92 -40.55
C THR A 441 -16.78 6.76 -40.55
N LEU A 442 -18.05 7.07 -40.44
CA LEU A 442 -19.15 6.12 -40.59
C LEU A 442 -19.52 6.04 -42.08
N GLN A 443 -19.41 4.84 -42.66
CA GLN A 443 -19.67 4.56 -44.07
C GLN A 443 -21.04 3.88 -44.24
N PHE A 444 -21.90 4.48 -45.03
CA PHE A 444 -23.17 3.91 -45.44
C PHE A 444 -23.10 3.49 -46.90
N ALA A 445 -23.48 2.27 -47.22
CA ALA A 445 -23.66 1.86 -48.62
C ALA A 445 -24.87 2.56 -49.25
N ALA A 446 -24.93 2.56 -50.61
CA ALA A 446 -26.03 3.16 -51.36
C ALA A 446 -27.37 2.46 -51.06
N PRO A 447 -28.44 3.18 -50.68
CA PRO A 447 -29.75 2.59 -50.44
C PRO A 447 -30.59 2.46 -51.73
N ASP A 448 -30.13 3.03 -52.85
CA ASP A 448 -30.81 3.11 -54.15
C ASP A 448 -32.22 3.76 -54.08
N ARG A 449 -32.51 4.48 -53.03
CA ARG A 449 -33.74 5.25 -52.80
C ARG A 449 -33.52 6.42 -51.85
N ALA A 450 -34.45 7.36 -51.89
CA ALA A 450 -34.43 8.46 -50.93
C ALA A 450 -34.77 7.96 -49.52
N VAL A 451 -33.89 8.23 -48.53
CA VAL A 451 -34.07 7.83 -47.12
C VAL A 451 -33.30 8.76 -46.20
N ARG A 452 -33.84 8.95 -45.01
CA ARG A 452 -33.14 9.56 -43.88
C ARG A 452 -32.77 8.48 -42.87
N ILE A 453 -31.54 8.52 -42.37
CA ILE A 453 -31.03 7.56 -41.41
C ILE A 453 -30.51 8.37 -40.23
N PRO A 454 -31.38 8.68 -39.26
CA PRO A 454 -30.94 9.31 -38.00
C PRO A 454 -30.22 8.29 -37.14
N PHE A 455 -29.13 8.70 -36.55
CA PHE A 455 -28.36 7.86 -35.66
C PHE A 455 -27.83 8.66 -34.46
N ARG A 456 -27.50 7.95 -33.39
CA ARG A 456 -26.86 8.47 -32.20
C ARG A 456 -25.60 7.68 -31.90
N ILE A 457 -24.53 8.37 -31.55
CA ILE A 457 -23.34 7.70 -31.01
C ILE A 457 -23.66 7.26 -29.56
N ASP A 458 -23.66 5.96 -29.34
CA ASP A 458 -23.92 5.39 -28.01
C ASP A 458 -22.61 5.07 -27.30
N LEU A 459 -22.26 5.91 -26.35
CA LEU A 459 -21.07 5.79 -25.46
C LEU A 459 -21.45 5.46 -24.02
N ALA A 460 -22.74 5.32 -23.71
CA ALA A 460 -23.22 5.15 -22.36
C ALA A 460 -22.89 3.76 -21.78
N ARG A 461 -22.81 2.74 -22.66
CA ARG A 461 -22.51 1.37 -22.25
C ARG A 461 -21.01 1.19 -22.03
N GLN A 462 -20.62 0.75 -20.85
CA GLN A 462 -19.24 0.43 -20.51
C GLN A 462 -18.76 -0.83 -21.23
N PRO A 463 -17.48 -0.91 -21.63
CA PRO A 463 -16.90 -2.16 -22.12
C PRO A 463 -16.94 -3.23 -21.02
N GLU A 464 -17.23 -4.47 -21.43
CA GLU A 464 -17.33 -5.61 -20.49
C GLU A 464 -15.97 -6.23 -20.14
N SER A 465 -14.93 -5.91 -20.90
CA SER A 465 -13.57 -6.43 -20.71
C SER A 465 -12.51 -5.43 -21.15
N GLU A 466 -11.28 -5.64 -20.70
CA GLU A 466 -10.10 -4.84 -21.10
C GLU A 466 -9.87 -4.86 -22.63
N GLN A 467 -10.18 -5.97 -23.31
CA GLN A 467 -10.06 -6.06 -24.76
C GLN A 467 -11.04 -5.14 -25.51
N GLN A 468 -12.11 -4.71 -24.85
CA GLN A 468 -13.09 -3.76 -25.38
C GLN A 468 -12.82 -2.32 -24.96
N LEU A 469 -11.82 -2.10 -24.10
CA LEU A 469 -11.45 -0.78 -23.63
C LEU A 469 -11.17 0.16 -24.82
N GLY A 470 -11.82 1.32 -24.82
CA GLY A 470 -11.72 2.31 -25.88
C GLY A 470 -12.56 2.06 -27.14
N ARG A 471 -13.26 0.94 -27.27
CA ARG A 471 -14.17 0.68 -28.40
C ARG A 471 -15.46 1.48 -28.32
N ARG A 472 -15.86 1.86 -27.12
CA ARG A 472 -16.95 2.80 -26.81
C ARG A 472 -16.41 3.86 -25.86
N PRO A 473 -15.81 4.95 -26.38
CA PRO A 473 -15.06 5.92 -25.57
C PRO A 473 -16.01 6.82 -24.76
N LEU A 474 -16.46 6.32 -23.62
CA LEU A 474 -17.41 6.98 -22.71
C LEU A 474 -16.96 8.39 -22.30
N TRP A 475 -15.66 8.61 -22.18
CA TRP A 475 -15.06 9.91 -21.87
C TRP A 475 -15.26 10.99 -22.94
N LEU A 476 -15.77 10.64 -24.13
CA LEU A 476 -16.14 11.57 -25.20
C LEU A 476 -17.63 11.89 -25.22
N SER A 477 -18.39 11.46 -24.22
CA SER A 477 -19.83 11.70 -24.15
C SER A 477 -20.13 13.17 -23.88
N ASP A 478 -20.94 13.76 -24.77
CA ASP A 478 -21.56 15.07 -24.64
C ASP A 478 -22.95 14.96 -25.30
N PRO A 479 -24.06 15.04 -24.54
CA PRO A 479 -25.41 14.75 -25.02
C PRO A 479 -25.80 15.54 -26.25
N ASP A 480 -25.30 16.77 -26.38
CA ASP A 480 -25.68 17.68 -27.48
C ASP A 480 -24.89 17.42 -28.79
N SER A 481 -23.87 16.57 -28.75
CA SER A 481 -23.00 16.30 -29.90
C SER A 481 -23.12 14.91 -30.49
N LEU A 482 -23.93 14.04 -29.88
CA LEU A 482 -23.99 12.62 -30.26
C LEU A 482 -24.95 12.31 -31.43
N ASP A 483 -25.90 13.19 -31.73
CA ASP A 483 -26.89 12.94 -32.76
C ASP A 483 -26.37 13.32 -34.15
N GLY A 484 -26.56 12.41 -35.10
CA GLY A 484 -26.16 12.58 -36.47
C GLY A 484 -27.23 12.08 -37.48
N MET A 485 -27.04 12.38 -38.75
CA MET A 485 -27.97 11.97 -39.79
C MET A 485 -27.28 11.74 -41.15
N ALA A 486 -27.56 10.61 -41.77
CA ALA A 486 -27.24 10.38 -43.16
C ALA A 486 -28.52 10.59 -44.01
N ILE A 487 -28.46 11.43 -45.05
CA ILE A 487 -29.58 11.79 -45.91
C ILE A 487 -29.26 11.40 -47.35
N PHE A 488 -30.08 10.54 -47.90
CA PHE A 488 -29.94 10.07 -49.29
C PHE A 488 -31.11 10.55 -50.18
N GLY A 489 -30.77 11.03 -51.38
CA GLY A 489 -31.72 11.26 -52.47
C GLY A 489 -32.79 12.32 -52.23
N LEU A 490 -32.78 13.00 -51.09
CA LEU A 490 -33.64 14.16 -50.86
C LEU A 490 -32.99 15.39 -51.52
N GLY A 491 -32.97 15.36 -52.86
CA GLY A 491 -32.43 16.49 -53.60
C GLY A 491 -33.18 17.77 -53.26
N ARG A 492 -32.50 18.89 -53.15
CA ARG A 492 -33.07 20.21 -53.35
C ARG A 492 -33.70 20.13 -54.73
N GLY A 493 -35.02 20.39 -54.85
CA GLY A 493 -35.67 20.59 -56.13
C GLY A 493 -34.81 21.56 -56.94
N ASN A 494 -34.62 21.28 -58.19
CA ASN A 494 -33.83 22.08 -59.12
C ASN A 494 -34.09 23.57 -58.90
N ASP A 495 -33.24 24.21 -58.06
CA ASP A 495 -33.11 25.65 -58.15
C ASP A 495 -32.38 25.95 -59.46
N ARG A 496 -33.13 26.09 -60.52
CA ARG A 496 -32.65 26.68 -61.74
C ARG A 496 -32.24 28.10 -61.42
N ILE A 497 -30.93 28.32 -61.32
CA ILE A 497 -30.37 29.68 -61.33
C ILE A 497 -30.60 30.18 -62.76
N ILE A 498 -31.71 30.92 -62.98
CA ILE A 498 -31.95 31.66 -64.17
C ILE A 498 -31.08 32.91 -64.08
N TYR A 499 -29.91 32.92 -64.73
CA TYR A 499 -29.15 34.14 -65.02
C TYR A 499 -29.94 34.97 -66.00
N ARG A 500 -30.72 35.96 -65.58
CA ARG A 500 -31.22 37.05 -66.44
C ARG A 500 -30.09 38.05 -66.60
N ARG A 501 -29.44 38.01 -67.74
CA ARG A 501 -28.55 39.07 -68.19
C ARG A 501 -29.43 40.21 -68.66
N GLU A 502 -29.65 41.27 -67.92
CA GLU A 502 -30.20 42.51 -68.44
C GLU A 502 -29.12 43.19 -69.26
N VAL A 503 -29.31 43.24 -70.53
CA VAL A 503 -28.57 44.12 -71.43
C VAL A 503 -29.35 45.45 -71.43
N MET A 504 -28.77 46.44 -70.74
CA MET A 504 -29.25 47.81 -70.85
C MET A 504 -28.83 48.41 -72.24
N PRO A 505 -29.64 49.25 -72.85
CA PRO A 505 -29.40 49.85 -74.19
C PRO A 505 -28.28 50.87 -74.20
#